data_dc6ab724ad1d368314cc8441ab784590
#
_entry.id   dc6ab724ad1d368314cc8441ab784590
#
_cell.length_a   1.000
_cell.length_b   1.000
_cell.length_c   1.000
_cell.angle_alpha   90.00
_cell.angle_beta   90.00
_cell.angle_gamma   90.00
#
_symmetry.space_group_name_H-M   'P 1'
#
loop_
_entity.id
_entity.type
_entity.pdbx_description
1 polymer ?
#
loop_
_entity_poly.entity_id
_entity_poly.type
_entity_poly.pdbx_seq_one_letter_code
_entity_poly.pdbx_strand_id
1 'polypeptide(L)'
;MDDSVKQIDSSFSSCQRLQDLFGPLSPDLVALQMTRGPLQGRLRSFHLGALRFNLLETNQSLFLSGTRRPKPCTVAIPLDEFQATSPYRAQGIPVKWPSLMGYNRHLTDFDLKLPAGARLATIVISKEVLLEQLERRGESQNTLERWEGTNQLELLPEWQQRLRDQLHQLIQGSERGWNPEDPDQLIDSVIRCFEEPQARTKPVAKRETRHEAAIDLLHWCARNPMTPITVEELSAELFQSRTSLFKGSKEHFEQTPLELQRSIRMDRVRQLLLDPERRACLGIEGVGDSAASMGFASRSHFARRYQEMYGEQPQETISQGLRNVP
;
A
#
# COMPACT_ATOMS: atom_id res chain seq x y z
N MET A 1 -20.63 -9.66 2.33
CA MET A 1 -19.16 -9.58 2.44
C MET A 1 -18.61 -10.98 2.37
N ASP A 2 -17.50 -11.19 1.70
CA ASP A 2 -16.84 -12.51 1.71
C ASP A 2 -16.17 -12.67 3.08
N ASP A 3 -16.80 -13.44 3.97
CA ASP A 3 -16.35 -13.70 5.37
C ASP A 3 -15.07 -14.56 5.45
N SER A 4 -14.51 -14.93 4.28
CA SER A 4 -13.37 -15.85 4.20
C SER A 4 -12.01 -15.21 4.48
N VAL A 5 -11.92 -13.88 4.58
CA VAL A 5 -10.63 -13.21 4.87
C VAL A 5 -10.39 -13.24 6.37
N LYS A 6 -9.50 -14.17 6.77
CA LYS A 6 -9.04 -14.31 8.15
C LYS A 6 -8.50 -12.99 8.72
N GLN A 7 -8.60 -12.82 10.02
CA GLN A 7 -7.89 -11.77 10.74
C GLN A 7 -6.39 -11.85 10.45
N ILE A 8 -5.79 -10.71 10.10
CA ILE A 8 -4.35 -10.60 9.85
C ILE A 8 -3.77 -9.74 10.98
N ASP A 9 -2.73 -10.21 11.61
CA ASP A 9 -1.86 -9.42 12.49
C ASP A 9 -0.43 -9.94 12.31
N SER A 10 0.32 -9.29 11.45
CA SER A 10 1.63 -9.78 11.04
C SER A 10 2.59 -8.64 10.73
N SER A 11 3.83 -8.82 11.16
CA SER A 11 4.93 -7.95 10.79
C SER A 11 5.50 -8.36 9.43
N PHE A 12 6.12 -7.39 8.75
CA PHE A 12 6.84 -7.61 7.50
C PHE A 12 8.14 -6.82 7.49
N SER A 13 9.14 -7.35 6.80
CA SER A 13 10.47 -6.75 6.63
C SER A 13 10.97 -6.79 5.18
N SER A 14 10.05 -7.09 4.25
CA SER A 14 10.24 -7.00 2.80
C SER A 14 8.93 -6.61 2.11
N CYS A 15 9.02 -6.01 0.93
CA CYS A 15 7.83 -5.71 0.11
C CYS A 15 7.13 -6.98 -0.34
N GLN A 16 7.88 -8.04 -0.67
CA GLN A 16 7.28 -9.33 -1.02
C GLN A 16 6.43 -9.90 0.12
N ARG A 17 6.92 -9.83 1.38
CA ARG A 17 6.13 -10.28 2.53
C ARG A 17 4.85 -9.46 2.71
N LEU A 18 4.93 -8.15 2.52
CA LEU A 18 3.73 -7.29 2.54
C LEU A 18 2.72 -7.71 1.45
N GLN A 19 3.19 -7.98 0.23
CA GLN A 19 2.35 -8.45 -0.87
C GLN A 19 1.67 -9.79 -0.52
N ASP A 20 2.40 -10.73 0.06
CA ASP A 20 1.87 -12.03 0.49
C ASP A 20 0.77 -11.86 1.57
N LEU A 21 1.00 -10.97 2.55
CA LEU A 21 0.02 -10.66 3.60
C LEU A 21 -1.22 -9.95 3.06
N PHE A 22 -1.04 -9.11 2.04
CA PHE A 22 -2.12 -8.36 1.41
C PHE A 22 -2.91 -9.17 0.37
N GLY A 23 -2.41 -10.32 -0.05
CA GLY A 23 -3.02 -11.17 -1.07
C GLY A 23 -4.51 -11.41 -0.89
N PRO A 24 -5.02 -11.70 0.33
CA PRO A 24 -6.46 -11.83 0.58
C PRO A 24 -7.27 -10.54 0.36
N LEU A 25 -6.64 -9.38 0.41
CA LEU A 25 -7.27 -8.05 0.25
C LEU A 25 -7.15 -7.53 -1.19
N SER A 26 -5.99 -7.70 -1.81
CA SER A 26 -5.66 -7.31 -3.19
C SER A 26 -4.62 -8.29 -3.74
N PRO A 27 -5.04 -9.29 -4.55
CA PRO A 27 -4.16 -10.39 -4.98
C PRO A 27 -3.00 -9.95 -5.87
N ASP A 28 -3.12 -8.83 -6.54
CA ASP A 28 -2.15 -8.27 -7.48
C ASP A 28 -1.41 -7.05 -6.91
N LEU A 29 -1.44 -6.86 -5.59
CA LEU A 29 -0.68 -5.79 -4.95
C LEU A 29 0.79 -5.87 -5.35
N VAL A 30 1.32 -4.77 -5.83
CA VAL A 30 2.76 -4.53 -5.98
C VAL A 30 3.18 -3.48 -4.96
N ALA A 31 4.17 -3.82 -4.14
CA ALA A 31 4.80 -2.92 -3.19
C ALA A 31 6.25 -2.66 -3.61
N LEU A 32 6.69 -1.42 -3.46
CA LEU A 32 8.06 -0.98 -3.74
C LEU A 32 8.56 -0.09 -2.58
N GLN A 33 9.71 -0.44 -2.02
CA GLN A 33 10.36 0.42 -1.02
C GLN A 33 11.02 1.62 -1.73
N MET A 34 10.69 2.82 -1.27
CA MET A 34 11.12 4.08 -1.89
C MET A 34 12.32 4.72 -1.17
N THR A 35 12.48 4.48 0.12
CA THR A 35 13.58 5.01 0.93
C THR A 35 14.57 3.92 1.31
N ARG A 36 15.80 4.33 1.63
CA ARG A 36 16.86 3.42 2.04
C ARG A 36 16.74 3.06 3.52
N GLY A 37 17.19 1.87 3.87
CA GLY A 37 17.20 1.35 5.22
C GLY A 37 16.40 0.05 5.35
N PRO A 38 16.51 -0.66 6.47
CA PRO A 38 15.76 -1.89 6.71
C PRO A 38 14.28 -1.61 6.80
N LEU A 39 13.48 -2.31 6.00
CA LEU A 39 12.03 -2.21 6.05
C LEU A 39 11.51 -2.95 7.27
N GLN A 40 10.69 -2.29 8.05
CA GLN A 40 9.90 -2.84 9.13
C GLN A 40 8.50 -2.27 9.08
N GLY A 41 7.52 -3.13 9.15
CA GLY A 41 6.13 -2.72 9.16
C GLY A 41 5.24 -3.78 9.79
N ARG A 42 3.97 -3.43 9.96
CA ARG A 42 2.92 -4.31 10.48
C ARG A 42 1.65 -4.09 9.70
N LEU A 43 1.00 -5.17 9.33
CA LEU A 43 -0.34 -5.16 8.76
C LEU A 43 -1.29 -5.82 9.73
N ARG A 44 -2.31 -5.07 10.14
CA ARG A 44 -3.43 -5.59 10.92
C ARG A 44 -4.71 -5.47 10.10
N SER A 45 -5.50 -6.53 10.03
CA SER A 45 -6.82 -6.55 9.39
C SER A 45 -7.78 -7.35 10.26
N PHE A 46 -8.91 -6.75 10.59
CA PHE A 46 -9.93 -7.39 11.43
C PHE A 46 -11.33 -6.90 11.08
N HIS A 47 -12.33 -7.68 11.42
CA HIS A 47 -13.73 -7.34 11.25
C HIS A 47 -14.27 -6.60 12.47
N LEU A 48 -15.12 -5.62 12.22
CA LEU A 48 -15.87 -4.85 13.21
C LEU A 48 -17.34 -4.87 12.79
N GLY A 49 -18.06 -5.93 13.14
CA GLY A 49 -19.42 -6.12 12.64
C GLY A 49 -19.44 -6.12 11.11
N ALA A 50 -20.18 -5.18 10.53
CA ALA A 50 -20.30 -5.04 9.07
C ALA A 50 -19.10 -4.35 8.39
N LEU A 51 -18.11 -3.91 9.16
CA LEU A 51 -16.90 -3.25 8.65
C LEU A 51 -15.71 -4.20 8.64
N ARG A 52 -14.76 -3.93 7.73
CA ARG A 52 -13.38 -4.38 7.86
C ARG A 52 -12.50 -3.17 8.11
N PHE A 53 -11.66 -3.29 9.10
CA PHE A 53 -10.62 -2.33 9.39
C PHE A 53 -9.25 -2.90 9.04
N ASN A 54 -8.42 -2.11 8.35
CA ASN A 54 -7.02 -2.46 8.13
C ASN A 54 -6.16 -1.32 8.63
N LEU A 55 -5.03 -1.66 9.24
CA LEU A 55 -3.99 -0.72 9.64
C LEU A 55 -2.66 -1.18 9.05
N LEU A 56 -2.07 -0.35 8.23
CA LEU A 56 -0.73 -0.52 7.68
C LEU A 56 0.21 0.49 8.34
N GLU A 57 1.25 -0.02 8.99
CA GLU A 57 2.31 0.76 9.62
C GLU A 57 3.63 0.41 8.94
N THR A 58 4.45 1.42 8.62
CA THR A 58 5.76 1.22 7.96
C THR A 58 6.76 2.29 8.38
N ASN A 59 8.01 1.88 8.61
CA ASN A 59 9.10 2.80 8.90
C ASN A 59 9.72 3.43 7.64
N GLN A 60 9.54 2.80 6.48
CA GLN A 60 10.07 3.25 5.19
C GLN A 60 8.95 3.80 4.31
N SER A 61 9.30 4.71 3.39
CA SER A 61 8.36 5.12 2.34
C SER A 61 8.10 3.95 1.39
N LEU A 62 6.82 3.70 1.11
CA LEU A 62 6.38 2.64 0.20
C LEU A 62 5.54 3.22 -0.94
N PHE A 63 5.69 2.65 -2.12
CA PHE A 63 4.72 2.80 -3.20
C PHE A 63 3.92 1.51 -3.31
N LEU A 64 2.60 1.63 -3.29
CA LEU A 64 1.65 0.51 -3.36
C LEU A 64 0.77 0.71 -4.58
N SER A 65 0.59 -0.34 -5.39
CA SER A 65 -0.35 -0.33 -6.51
C SER A 65 -1.01 -1.69 -6.67
N GLY A 66 -2.30 -1.70 -7.00
CA GLY A 66 -3.06 -2.94 -7.18
C GLY A 66 -4.49 -2.67 -7.60
N THR A 67 -5.21 -3.75 -7.90
CA THR A 67 -6.63 -3.67 -8.22
C THR A 67 -7.49 -3.54 -6.97
N ARG A 68 -8.63 -2.90 -7.13
CA ARG A 68 -9.65 -2.75 -6.09
C ARG A 68 -10.77 -3.76 -6.29
N ARG A 69 -11.27 -4.31 -5.20
CA ARG A 69 -12.50 -5.11 -5.26
C ARG A 69 -13.69 -4.20 -5.58
N PRO A 70 -14.54 -4.54 -6.55
CA PRO A 70 -15.57 -3.62 -7.09
C PRO A 70 -16.75 -3.34 -6.15
N LYS A 71 -16.93 -4.08 -5.05
CA LYS A 71 -18.13 -3.97 -4.20
C LYS A 71 -17.98 -3.09 -2.96
N PRO A 72 -16.90 -3.14 -2.17
CA PRO A 72 -16.84 -2.36 -0.95
C PRO A 72 -16.39 -0.91 -1.21
N CYS A 73 -16.91 0.01 -0.40
CA CYS A 73 -16.39 1.36 -0.28
C CYS A 73 -15.21 1.34 0.68
N THR A 74 -14.06 1.83 0.26
CA THR A 74 -12.86 1.90 1.09
C THR A 74 -12.56 3.35 1.41
N VAL A 75 -12.41 3.71 2.68
CA VAL A 75 -11.99 5.04 3.11
C VAL A 75 -10.62 4.91 3.77
N ALA A 76 -9.62 5.57 3.22
CA ALA A 76 -8.28 5.60 3.77
C ALA A 76 -8.04 6.89 4.57
N ILE A 77 -7.50 6.73 5.76
CA ILE A 77 -7.30 7.80 6.77
C ILE A 77 -5.87 7.70 7.29
N PRO A 78 -4.99 8.66 7.01
CA PRO A 78 -3.70 8.75 7.67
C PRO A 78 -3.86 9.02 9.18
N LEU A 79 -3.14 8.27 10.02
CA LEU A 79 -3.16 8.40 11.48
C LEU A 79 -1.91 9.09 12.05
N ASP A 80 -0.90 9.33 11.23
CA ASP A 80 0.34 9.99 11.63
C ASP A 80 0.05 11.45 12.01
N GLU A 81 0.85 11.97 12.93
CA GLU A 81 0.90 13.41 13.18
C GLU A 81 1.63 14.07 12.02
N PHE A 82 1.04 15.15 11.50
CA PHE A 82 1.57 15.82 10.33
C PHE A 82 2.93 16.46 10.61
N GLN A 83 4.01 15.75 10.30
CA GLN A 83 5.36 16.27 10.13
C GLN A 83 6.14 15.55 9.02
N ALA A 84 5.46 14.80 8.16
CA ALA A 84 6.13 14.12 7.07
C ALA A 84 6.74 15.14 6.10
N THR A 85 8.03 15.05 5.92
CA THR A 85 8.77 15.81 4.90
C THR A 85 8.33 15.48 3.48
N SER A 86 7.59 14.38 3.33
CA SER A 86 7.00 13.93 2.06
C SER A 86 5.51 13.63 2.26
N PRO A 87 4.59 14.24 1.50
CA PRO A 87 3.17 13.98 1.63
C PRO A 87 2.79 12.59 1.09
N TYR A 88 1.66 12.06 1.58
CA TYR A 88 0.96 10.98 0.87
C TYR A 88 0.64 11.41 -0.56
N ARG A 89 0.72 10.48 -1.50
CA ARG A 89 0.25 10.71 -2.87
C ARG A 89 -0.71 9.58 -3.24
N ALA A 90 -1.87 9.95 -3.73
CA ALA A 90 -2.87 9.00 -4.21
C ALA A 90 -3.22 9.33 -5.67
N GLN A 91 -3.26 8.33 -6.55
CA GLN A 91 -3.50 8.53 -7.98
C GLN A 91 -2.53 9.56 -8.60
N GLY A 92 -1.25 9.52 -8.20
CA GLY A 92 -0.20 10.40 -8.67
C GLY A 92 -0.23 11.83 -8.11
N ILE A 93 -1.26 12.24 -7.38
CA ILE A 93 -1.38 13.59 -6.83
C ILE A 93 -1.11 13.65 -5.32
N PRO A 94 -0.53 14.75 -4.81
CA PRO A 94 -0.36 14.94 -3.38
C PRO A 94 -1.70 14.99 -2.66
N VAL A 95 -1.80 14.25 -1.56
CA VAL A 95 -2.95 14.30 -0.64
C VAL A 95 -2.73 15.46 0.31
N LYS A 96 -3.64 16.42 0.32
CA LYS A 96 -3.63 17.48 1.34
C LYS A 96 -4.03 16.89 2.69
N TRP A 97 -3.38 17.35 3.70
CA TRP A 97 -3.66 16.99 5.08
C TRP A 97 -4.53 18.06 5.76
N PRO A 98 -5.51 17.68 6.58
CA PRO A 98 -6.04 16.32 6.80
C PRO A 98 -7.07 15.94 5.72
N SER A 99 -7.07 14.68 5.28
CA SER A 99 -8.00 14.21 4.25
C SER A 99 -8.40 12.75 4.42
N LEU A 100 -9.63 12.45 3.99
CA LEU A 100 -10.04 11.09 3.61
C LEU A 100 -9.72 10.88 2.13
N MET A 101 -9.34 9.66 1.75
CA MET A 101 -9.00 9.33 0.37
C MET A 101 -9.37 7.90 -0.02
N GLY A 102 -9.39 7.62 -1.31
CA GLY A 102 -9.56 6.26 -1.83
C GLY A 102 -10.99 5.73 -1.76
N TYR A 103 -11.99 6.57 -1.56
CA TYR A 103 -13.38 6.14 -1.37
C TYR A 103 -14.20 6.05 -2.67
N ASN A 104 -13.73 6.61 -3.77
CA ASN A 104 -14.48 6.57 -5.03
C ASN A 104 -14.63 5.13 -5.53
N ARG A 105 -15.86 4.67 -5.66
CA ARG A 105 -16.18 3.28 -6.04
C ARG A 105 -15.94 2.95 -7.52
N HIS A 106 -15.83 3.98 -8.37
CA HIS A 106 -15.59 3.79 -9.81
C HIS A 106 -14.10 3.54 -10.13
N LEU A 107 -13.21 3.72 -9.14
CA LEU A 107 -11.82 3.34 -9.30
C LEU A 107 -11.66 1.82 -9.28
N THR A 108 -11.12 1.28 -10.35
CA THR A 108 -10.83 -0.16 -10.51
C THR A 108 -9.49 -0.56 -9.91
N ASP A 109 -8.63 0.42 -9.70
CA ASP A 109 -7.29 0.24 -9.16
C ASP A 109 -6.93 1.38 -8.21
N PHE A 110 -5.81 1.22 -7.53
CA PHE A 110 -5.21 2.26 -6.69
C PHE A 110 -3.71 2.30 -6.90
N ASP A 111 -3.16 3.48 -6.75
CA ASP A 111 -1.75 3.69 -6.50
C ASP A 111 -1.60 4.70 -5.35
N LEU A 112 -0.67 4.41 -4.44
CA LEU A 112 -0.51 5.14 -3.21
C LEU A 112 0.97 5.19 -2.81
N LYS A 113 1.54 6.39 -2.69
CA LYS A 113 2.85 6.60 -2.07
C LYS A 113 2.65 6.98 -0.61
N LEU A 114 3.18 6.16 0.28
CA LEU A 114 3.22 6.39 1.72
C LEU A 114 4.54 7.07 2.09
N PRO A 115 4.54 8.07 2.98
CA PRO A 115 5.76 8.60 3.55
C PRO A 115 6.47 7.58 4.47
N ALA A 116 7.72 7.82 4.83
CA ALA A 116 8.38 7.07 5.88
C ALA A 116 7.71 7.35 7.23
N GLY A 117 7.53 6.32 8.05
CA GLY A 117 6.80 6.40 9.33
C GLY A 117 5.28 6.41 9.18
N ALA A 118 4.75 6.10 7.99
CA ALA A 118 3.31 6.12 7.73
C ALA A 118 2.54 5.15 8.61
N ARG A 119 1.38 5.61 9.07
CA ARG A 119 0.33 4.83 9.74
C ARG A 119 -0.99 5.08 8.99
N LEU A 120 -1.38 4.17 8.12
CA LEU A 120 -2.58 4.30 7.30
C LEU A 120 -3.66 3.35 7.77
N ALA A 121 -4.77 3.90 8.26
CA ALA A 121 -6.00 3.14 8.50
C ALA A 121 -6.85 3.10 7.23
N THR A 122 -7.50 1.97 6.96
CA THR A 122 -8.54 1.86 5.94
C THR A 122 -9.78 1.22 6.55
N ILE A 123 -10.92 1.84 6.32
CA ILE A 123 -12.25 1.35 6.68
C ILE A 123 -12.88 0.84 5.39
N VAL A 124 -13.29 -0.42 5.38
CA VAL A 124 -13.96 -1.05 4.25
C VAL A 124 -15.41 -1.29 4.63
N ILE A 125 -16.32 -0.61 3.93
CA ILE A 125 -17.77 -0.60 4.20
C ILE A 125 -18.47 -1.28 3.03
N SER A 126 -19.41 -2.19 3.27
CA SER A 126 -20.23 -2.70 2.17
C SER A 126 -21.14 -1.60 1.63
N LYS A 127 -21.41 -1.65 0.31
CA LYS A 127 -22.27 -0.65 -0.32
C LYS A 127 -23.66 -0.64 0.30
N GLU A 128 -24.19 -1.81 0.62
CA GLU A 128 -25.50 -2.02 1.21
C GLU A 128 -25.61 -1.32 2.57
N VAL A 129 -24.60 -1.52 3.43
CA VAL A 129 -24.53 -0.88 4.76
C VAL A 129 -24.43 0.65 4.63
N LEU A 130 -23.59 1.14 3.69
CA LEU A 130 -23.47 2.58 3.45
C LEU A 130 -24.81 3.19 3.01
N LEU A 131 -25.49 2.56 2.05
CA LEU A 131 -26.79 3.05 1.55
C LEU A 131 -27.85 3.03 2.65
N GLU A 132 -27.92 1.96 3.43
CA GLU A 132 -28.86 1.85 4.57
C GLU A 132 -28.64 2.98 5.60
N GLN A 133 -27.38 3.28 5.92
CA GLN A 133 -27.08 4.38 6.84
C GLN A 133 -27.44 5.77 6.25
N LEU A 134 -27.23 5.98 4.96
CA LEU A 134 -27.60 7.22 4.29
C LEU A 134 -29.14 7.38 4.24
N GLU A 135 -29.88 6.31 3.93
CA GLU A 135 -31.35 6.32 3.91
C GLU A 135 -31.95 6.61 5.29
N ARG A 136 -31.43 6.02 6.35
CA ARG A 136 -31.86 6.29 7.74
C ARG A 136 -31.74 7.77 8.12
N ARG A 137 -30.82 8.50 7.51
CA ARG A 137 -30.56 9.92 7.78
C ARG A 137 -31.41 10.88 6.95
N GLY A 138 -32.04 10.39 5.88
CA GLY A 138 -32.84 11.22 4.99
C GLY A 138 -32.05 12.16 4.07
N GLU A 139 -30.72 12.10 4.07
CA GLU A 139 -29.82 13.00 3.30
C GLU A 139 -29.09 12.29 2.17
N SER A 140 -29.73 11.38 1.47
CA SER A 140 -29.04 10.37 0.68
C SER A 140 -28.36 10.88 -0.61
N GLN A 141 -29.00 11.80 -1.35
CA GLN A 141 -28.58 12.04 -2.73
C GLN A 141 -27.33 12.91 -2.86
N ASN A 142 -27.25 14.01 -2.15
CA ASN A 142 -26.14 14.97 -2.25
C ASN A 142 -24.82 14.38 -1.68
N THR A 143 -24.91 13.67 -0.56
CA THR A 143 -23.78 12.98 0.06
C THR A 143 -23.27 11.83 -0.81
N LEU A 144 -24.18 11.07 -1.43
CA LEU A 144 -23.85 9.99 -2.35
C LEU A 144 -23.19 10.52 -3.63
N GLU A 145 -23.71 11.57 -4.24
CA GLU A 145 -23.12 12.23 -5.42
C GLU A 145 -21.71 12.73 -5.11
N ARG A 146 -21.51 13.33 -3.94
CA ARG A 146 -20.20 13.79 -3.46
C ARG A 146 -19.23 12.63 -3.27
N TRP A 147 -19.69 11.52 -2.70
CA TRP A 147 -18.91 10.30 -2.53
C TRP A 147 -18.52 9.68 -3.88
N GLU A 148 -19.46 9.59 -4.81
CA GLU A 148 -19.23 8.99 -6.12
C GLU A 148 -18.43 9.89 -7.08
N GLY A 149 -18.60 11.20 -6.97
CA GLY A 149 -17.95 12.17 -7.87
C GLY A 149 -16.53 12.55 -7.51
N THR A 150 -16.07 12.22 -6.29
CA THR A 150 -14.77 12.68 -5.78
C THR A 150 -13.97 11.52 -5.18
N ASN A 151 -12.68 11.75 -4.87
CA ASN A 151 -11.80 10.71 -4.28
C ASN A 151 -10.90 11.22 -3.16
N GLN A 152 -10.97 12.50 -2.87
CA GLN A 152 -10.28 13.11 -1.74
C GLN A 152 -11.21 14.13 -1.09
N LEU A 153 -11.35 14.05 0.21
CA LEU A 153 -12.13 14.96 1.05
C LEU A 153 -11.19 15.60 2.07
N GLU A 154 -10.96 16.92 1.95
CA GLU A 154 -10.20 17.69 2.94
C GLU A 154 -11.07 17.87 4.19
N LEU A 155 -10.58 17.42 5.35
CA LEU A 155 -11.30 17.49 6.61
C LEU A 155 -11.06 18.81 7.32
N LEU A 156 -12.02 19.23 8.13
CA LEU A 156 -11.76 20.21 9.18
C LEU A 156 -10.95 19.54 10.32
N PRO A 157 -10.08 20.30 11.02
CA PRO A 157 -9.22 19.74 12.07
C PRO A 157 -9.98 18.98 13.17
N GLU A 158 -11.17 19.45 13.54
CA GLU A 158 -12.04 18.83 14.54
C GLU A 158 -12.56 17.46 14.11
N TRP A 159 -12.94 17.30 12.85
CA TRP A 159 -13.39 16.01 12.30
C TRP A 159 -12.23 15.03 12.19
N GLN A 160 -11.06 15.50 11.79
CA GLN A 160 -9.86 14.69 11.77
C GLN A 160 -9.52 14.16 13.17
N GLN A 161 -9.50 15.04 14.17
CA GLN A 161 -9.18 14.65 15.54
C GLN A 161 -10.18 13.63 16.06
N ARG A 162 -11.47 13.86 15.84
CA ARG A 162 -12.54 12.94 16.25
C ARG A 162 -12.38 11.55 15.65
N LEU A 163 -12.14 11.47 14.32
CA LEU A 163 -11.91 10.18 13.65
C LEU A 163 -10.65 9.49 14.16
N ARG A 164 -9.57 10.22 14.37
CA ARG A 164 -8.32 9.67 14.93
C ARG A 164 -8.55 9.07 16.32
N ASP A 165 -9.24 9.78 17.18
CA ASP A 165 -9.53 9.32 18.55
C ASP A 165 -10.37 8.05 18.54
N GLN A 166 -11.41 7.98 17.72
CA GLN A 166 -12.21 6.78 17.52
C GLN A 166 -11.37 5.61 17.00
N LEU A 167 -10.54 5.85 15.97
CA LEU A 167 -9.68 4.80 15.40
C LEU A 167 -8.59 4.35 16.38
N HIS A 168 -8.02 5.25 17.19
CA HIS A 168 -7.07 4.88 18.25
C HIS A 168 -7.75 4.01 19.33
N GLN A 169 -8.97 4.34 19.73
CA GLN A 169 -9.73 3.52 20.67
C GLN A 169 -10.01 2.12 20.10
N LEU A 170 -10.39 2.03 18.82
CA LEU A 170 -10.60 0.75 18.14
C LEU A 170 -9.33 -0.10 18.09
N ILE A 171 -8.18 0.52 17.76
CA ILE A 171 -6.89 -0.16 17.70
C ILE A 171 -6.48 -0.69 19.08
N GLN A 172 -6.60 0.14 20.11
CA GLN A 172 -6.29 -0.27 21.49
C GLN A 172 -7.26 -1.33 22.02
N GLY A 173 -8.53 -1.21 21.68
CA GLY A 173 -9.57 -2.18 22.04
C GLY A 173 -9.31 -3.55 21.41
N SER A 174 -8.94 -3.59 20.14
CA SER A 174 -8.60 -4.84 19.42
C SER A 174 -7.39 -5.55 20.05
N GLU A 175 -6.41 -4.82 20.56
CA GLU A 175 -5.23 -5.36 21.25
C GLU A 175 -5.58 -6.00 22.61
N ARG A 176 -6.67 -5.57 23.23
CA ARG A 176 -7.18 -6.08 24.51
C ARG A 176 -8.28 -7.14 24.38
N GLY A 177 -8.57 -7.58 23.14
CA GLY A 177 -9.68 -8.51 22.85
C GLY A 177 -11.07 -7.89 23.01
N TRP A 178 -11.16 -6.56 23.07
CA TRP A 178 -12.42 -5.84 23.18
C TRP A 178 -13.05 -5.67 21.77
N ASN A 179 -14.34 -5.99 21.66
CA ASN A 179 -15.10 -5.74 20.45
C ASN A 179 -15.80 -4.39 20.59
N PRO A 180 -15.57 -3.41 19.72
CA PRO A 180 -16.23 -2.12 19.83
C PRO A 180 -17.75 -2.29 19.80
N GLU A 181 -18.43 -1.66 20.74
CA GLU A 181 -19.86 -1.84 20.96
C GLU A 181 -20.72 -1.34 19.78
N ASP A 182 -20.15 -0.46 18.92
CA ASP A 182 -20.95 0.13 17.84
C ASP A 182 -20.10 0.51 16.59
N PRO A 183 -19.96 -0.39 15.61
CA PRO A 183 -19.36 -0.06 14.33
C PRO A 183 -20.13 1.04 13.57
N ASP A 184 -21.42 1.24 13.87
CA ASP A 184 -22.27 2.24 13.23
C ASP A 184 -21.81 3.66 13.59
N GLN A 185 -21.24 3.88 14.79
CA GLN A 185 -20.69 5.19 15.17
C GLN A 185 -19.53 5.63 14.28
N LEU A 186 -18.66 4.69 13.86
CA LEU A 186 -17.56 5.00 12.97
C LEU A 186 -18.06 5.32 11.57
N ILE A 187 -19.04 4.56 11.07
CA ILE A 187 -19.69 4.84 9.79
C ILE A 187 -20.37 6.22 9.84
N ASP A 188 -21.09 6.50 10.91
CA ASP A 188 -21.75 7.79 11.14
C ASP A 188 -20.75 8.95 11.09
N SER A 189 -19.61 8.82 11.76
CA SER A 189 -18.58 9.85 11.76
C SER A 189 -17.94 10.05 10.38
N VAL A 190 -17.76 8.99 9.60
CA VAL A 190 -17.27 9.08 8.21
C VAL A 190 -18.32 9.78 7.34
N ILE A 191 -19.59 9.41 7.43
CA ILE A 191 -20.67 10.05 6.65
C ILE A 191 -20.75 11.55 6.97
N ARG A 192 -20.70 11.93 8.26
CA ARG A 192 -20.73 13.35 8.67
C ARG A 192 -19.60 14.18 8.08
N CYS A 193 -18.42 13.58 7.86
CA CYS A 193 -17.35 14.28 7.15
C CYS A 193 -17.75 14.65 5.72
N PHE A 194 -18.56 13.83 5.05
CA PHE A 194 -19.06 14.12 3.71
C PHE A 194 -20.23 15.10 3.71
N GLU A 195 -21.01 15.17 4.79
CA GLU A 195 -22.13 16.12 4.96
C GLU A 195 -21.61 17.53 5.28
N GLU A 196 -20.39 17.67 5.80
CA GLU A 196 -19.82 18.96 6.20
C GLU A 196 -19.73 19.94 5.01
N PRO A 197 -20.47 21.08 5.07
CA PRO A 197 -20.56 22.01 3.93
C PRO A 197 -19.22 22.68 3.60
N GLN A 198 -18.32 22.84 4.58
CA GLN A 198 -17.02 23.47 4.42
C GLN A 198 -15.93 22.51 3.97
N ALA A 199 -16.20 21.21 3.99
CA ALA A 199 -15.22 20.21 3.54
C ALA A 199 -15.02 20.31 2.01
N ARG A 200 -13.76 20.42 1.60
CA ARG A 200 -13.39 20.54 0.20
C ARG A 200 -13.17 19.16 -0.40
N THR A 201 -13.72 18.93 -1.57
CA THR A 201 -13.53 17.68 -2.30
C THR A 201 -12.68 17.89 -3.53
N LYS A 202 -12.00 16.81 -3.94
CA LYS A 202 -11.30 16.76 -5.23
C LYS A 202 -11.82 15.57 -6.03
N PRO A 203 -12.07 15.77 -7.34
CA PRO A 203 -12.45 14.69 -8.23
C PRO A 203 -11.33 13.66 -8.34
N VAL A 204 -11.65 12.52 -8.93
CA VAL A 204 -10.65 11.55 -9.35
C VAL A 204 -9.71 12.22 -10.34
N ALA A 205 -8.41 12.18 -10.07
CA ALA A 205 -7.43 12.71 -11.00
C ALA A 205 -7.44 11.90 -12.29
N LYS A 206 -7.46 12.59 -13.44
CA LYS A 206 -7.14 11.95 -14.70
C LYS A 206 -5.64 11.63 -14.69
N ARG A 207 -5.29 10.36 -14.86
CA ARG A 207 -3.89 9.95 -14.95
C ARG A 207 -3.24 10.55 -16.20
N GLU A 208 -2.07 11.13 -16.03
CA GLU A 208 -1.23 11.50 -17.15
C GLU A 208 -0.62 10.25 -17.79
N THR A 209 -0.34 10.29 -19.09
CA THR A 209 0.27 9.17 -19.84
C THR A 209 1.58 8.66 -19.19
N ARG A 210 2.37 9.58 -18.59
CA ARG A 210 3.60 9.20 -17.87
C ARG A 210 3.33 8.45 -16.58
N HIS A 211 2.24 8.79 -15.90
CA HIS A 211 1.81 8.08 -14.70
C HIS A 211 1.34 6.66 -15.05
N GLU A 212 0.49 6.53 -16.06
CA GLU A 212 0.05 5.22 -16.56
C GLU A 212 1.24 4.36 -16.96
N ALA A 213 2.17 4.91 -17.75
CA ALA A 213 3.39 4.20 -18.14
C ALA A 213 4.24 3.73 -16.94
N ALA A 214 4.30 4.52 -15.86
CA ALA A 214 5.00 4.13 -14.63
C ALA A 214 4.31 2.97 -13.91
N ILE A 215 2.98 2.99 -13.82
CA ILE A 215 2.20 1.91 -13.18
C ILE A 215 2.31 0.62 -14.01
N ASP A 216 2.14 0.69 -15.34
CA ASP A 216 2.29 -0.46 -16.23
C ASP A 216 3.69 -1.09 -16.09
N LEU A 217 4.72 -0.24 -16.08
CA LEU A 217 6.11 -0.68 -15.89
C LEU A 217 6.30 -1.37 -14.53
N LEU A 218 5.77 -0.82 -13.43
CA LEU A 218 5.87 -1.40 -12.11
C LEU A 218 5.27 -2.80 -12.07
N HIS A 219 4.04 -2.95 -12.57
CA HIS A 219 3.35 -4.24 -12.62
C HIS A 219 4.03 -5.24 -13.56
N TRP A 220 4.55 -4.77 -14.70
CA TRP A 220 5.32 -5.64 -15.59
C TRP A 220 6.59 -6.16 -14.91
N CYS A 221 7.38 -5.28 -14.29
CA CYS A 221 8.59 -5.66 -13.57
C CYS A 221 8.32 -6.63 -12.41
N ALA A 222 7.20 -6.45 -11.71
CA ALA A 222 6.79 -7.35 -10.63
C ALA A 222 6.40 -8.76 -11.14
N ARG A 223 5.76 -8.83 -12.30
CA ARG A 223 5.37 -10.12 -12.94
C ARG A 223 6.56 -10.80 -13.63
N ASN A 224 7.46 -10.01 -14.21
CA ASN A 224 8.58 -10.49 -15.03
C ASN A 224 9.96 -10.08 -14.45
N PRO A 225 10.27 -10.36 -13.19
CA PRO A 225 11.47 -9.82 -12.54
C PRO A 225 12.76 -10.35 -13.15
N MET A 226 12.73 -11.56 -13.71
CA MET A 226 13.90 -12.27 -14.24
C MET A 226 14.07 -12.13 -15.75
N THR A 227 13.07 -11.58 -16.44
CA THR A 227 13.13 -11.44 -17.90
C THR A 227 14.14 -10.34 -18.27
N PRO A 228 15.25 -10.67 -18.97
CA PRO A 228 16.12 -9.64 -19.50
C PRO A 228 15.37 -8.85 -20.55
N ILE A 229 15.33 -7.54 -20.42
CA ILE A 229 14.60 -6.70 -21.36
C ILE A 229 15.28 -5.34 -21.50
N THR A 230 15.27 -4.82 -22.70
CA THR A 230 15.70 -3.45 -22.99
C THR A 230 14.54 -2.47 -22.83
N VAL A 231 14.84 -1.18 -22.78
CA VAL A 231 13.78 -0.16 -22.72
C VAL A 231 12.98 -0.11 -24.03
N GLU A 232 13.60 -0.48 -25.13
CA GLU A 232 12.96 -0.62 -26.45
C GLU A 232 11.89 -1.72 -26.43
N GLU A 233 12.25 -2.89 -25.92
CA GLU A 233 11.33 -4.02 -25.80
C GLU A 233 10.21 -3.72 -24.80
N LEU A 234 10.51 -3.10 -23.65
CA LEU A 234 9.50 -2.61 -22.72
C LEU A 234 8.52 -1.62 -23.38
N SER A 235 9.02 -0.74 -24.22
CA SER A 235 8.21 0.22 -24.96
C SER A 235 7.22 -0.48 -25.89
N ALA A 236 7.65 -1.53 -26.57
CA ALA A 236 6.79 -2.33 -27.44
C ALA A 236 5.78 -3.17 -26.65
N GLU A 237 6.24 -3.85 -25.60
CA GLU A 237 5.43 -4.75 -24.77
C GLU A 237 4.31 -4.01 -24.03
N LEU A 238 4.61 -2.81 -23.51
CA LEU A 238 3.65 -2.01 -22.74
C LEU A 238 2.87 -1.00 -23.60
N PHE A 239 3.12 -0.93 -24.91
CA PHE A 239 2.53 0.08 -25.81
C PHE A 239 2.74 1.51 -25.29
N GLN A 240 3.87 1.76 -24.62
CA GLN A 240 4.23 3.04 -24.03
C GLN A 240 5.48 3.62 -24.71
N SER A 241 5.55 4.96 -24.85
CA SER A 241 6.77 5.55 -25.39
C SER A 241 7.96 5.38 -24.43
N ARG A 242 9.19 5.21 -24.97
CA ARG A 242 10.42 5.17 -24.17
C ARG A 242 10.55 6.38 -23.24
N THR A 243 10.16 7.56 -23.76
CA THR A 243 10.18 8.81 -23.00
C THR A 243 9.20 8.76 -21.82
N SER A 244 7.99 8.25 -22.02
CA SER A 244 6.97 8.09 -20.94
C SER A 244 7.44 7.10 -19.89
N LEU A 245 7.98 5.95 -20.28
CA LEU A 245 8.54 4.95 -19.36
C LEU A 245 9.66 5.54 -18.50
N PHE A 246 10.63 6.23 -19.15
CA PHE A 246 11.77 6.80 -18.45
C PHE A 246 11.37 7.94 -17.51
N LYS A 247 10.60 8.91 -18.02
CA LYS A 247 10.16 10.06 -17.23
C LYS A 247 9.18 9.65 -16.12
N GLY A 248 8.22 8.79 -16.43
CA GLY A 248 7.27 8.28 -15.44
C GLY A 248 7.96 7.50 -14.32
N SER A 249 8.89 6.59 -14.66
CA SER A 249 9.65 5.83 -13.67
C SER A 249 10.50 6.75 -12.78
N LYS A 250 11.16 7.77 -13.35
CA LYS A 250 11.93 8.75 -12.56
C LYS A 250 11.05 9.64 -11.70
N GLU A 251 9.90 10.07 -12.20
CA GLU A 251 8.97 10.96 -11.49
C GLU A 251 8.30 10.26 -10.30
N HIS A 252 7.88 9.00 -10.48
CA HIS A 252 7.11 8.28 -9.48
C HIS A 252 7.98 7.41 -8.56
N PHE A 253 9.08 6.84 -9.07
CA PHE A 253 9.91 5.89 -8.32
C PHE A 253 11.34 6.39 -8.09
N GLU A 254 11.73 7.54 -8.66
CA GLU A 254 13.10 8.09 -8.58
C GLU A 254 14.16 7.16 -9.20
N GLN A 255 13.73 6.16 -10.00
CA GLN A 255 14.52 5.11 -10.61
C GLN A 255 14.31 5.06 -12.11
N THR A 256 15.30 4.59 -12.85
CA THR A 256 15.12 4.22 -14.25
C THR A 256 14.35 2.89 -14.36
N PRO A 257 13.78 2.55 -15.53
CA PRO A 257 13.08 1.26 -15.70
C PRO A 257 13.91 0.04 -15.29
N LEU A 258 15.18 -0.01 -15.66
CA LEU A 258 16.07 -1.13 -15.30
C LEU A 258 16.48 -1.12 -13.81
N GLU A 259 16.59 0.06 -13.21
CA GLU A 259 16.83 0.17 -11.76
C GLU A 259 15.60 -0.31 -10.98
N LEU A 260 14.39 0.01 -11.42
CA LEU A 260 13.14 -0.46 -10.82
C LEU A 260 13.05 -2.00 -10.85
N GLN A 261 13.29 -2.63 -12.00
CA GLN A 261 13.31 -4.08 -12.10
C GLN A 261 14.36 -4.70 -11.17
N ARG A 262 15.52 -4.07 -11.07
CA ARG A 262 16.60 -4.53 -10.16
C ARG A 262 16.20 -4.39 -8.69
N SER A 263 15.52 -3.31 -8.30
CA SER A 263 15.04 -3.10 -6.94
C SER A 263 14.01 -4.17 -6.55
N ILE A 264 13.10 -4.55 -7.44
CA ILE A 264 12.14 -5.63 -7.22
C ILE A 264 12.86 -6.99 -7.03
N ARG A 265 13.88 -7.29 -7.86
CA ARG A 265 14.69 -8.51 -7.67
C ARG A 265 15.43 -8.51 -6.33
N MET A 266 15.96 -7.35 -5.94
CA MET A 266 16.67 -7.18 -4.67
C MET A 266 15.75 -7.47 -3.47
N ASP A 267 14.50 -6.99 -3.50
CA ASP A 267 13.52 -7.27 -2.46
C ASP A 267 13.17 -8.76 -2.39
N ARG A 268 13.07 -9.46 -3.53
CA ARG A 268 12.89 -10.91 -3.55
C ARG A 268 14.06 -11.67 -2.95
N VAL A 269 15.30 -11.24 -3.20
CA VAL A 269 16.45 -11.80 -2.50
C VAL A 269 16.34 -11.58 -0.99
N ARG A 270 15.97 -10.35 -0.58
CA ARG A 270 15.75 -10.05 0.85
C ARG A 270 14.74 -11.00 1.48
N GLN A 271 13.61 -11.22 0.82
CA GLN A 271 12.60 -12.17 1.30
C GLN A 271 13.18 -13.59 1.43
N LEU A 272 13.96 -14.06 0.47
CA LEU A 272 14.62 -15.37 0.57
C LEU A 272 15.59 -15.43 1.74
N LEU A 273 16.36 -14.36 1.99
CA LEU A 273 17.30 -14.32 3.13
C LEU A 273 16.60 -14.38 4.49
N LEU A 274 15.40 -13.78 4.57
CA LEU A 274 14.58 -13.76 5.79
C LEU A 274 13.75 -15.03 6.01
N ASP A 275 13.59 -15.89 4.99
CA ASP A 275 12.73 -17.06 5.00
C ASP A 275 13.57 -18.36 4.80
N PRO A 276 14.07 -18.96 5.89
CA PRO A 276 14.89 -20.17 5.81
C PRO A 276 14.13 -21.40 5.30
N GLU A 277 12.82 -21.50 5.58
CA GLU A 277 11.99 -22.62 5.10
C GLU A 277 11.86 -22.57 3.59
N ARG A 278 11.56 -21.40 3.05
CA ARG A 278 11.47 -21.19 1.59
C ARG A 278 12.81 -21.43 0.90
N ARG A 279 13.94 -21.02 1.50
CA ARG A 279 15.27 -21.35 0.98
C ARG A 279 15.50 -22.85 0.91
N ALA A 280 15.20 -23.57 2.00
CA ALA A 280 15.34 -25.02 2.06
C ALA A 280 14.49 -25.73 1.00
N CYS A 281 13.23 -25.33 0.83
CA CYS A 281 12.35 -25.85 -0.23
C CYS A 281 12.90 -25.64 -1.65
N LEU A 282 13.65 -24.56 -1.87
CA LEU A 282 14.23 -24.18 -3.17
C LEU A 282 15.67 -24.72 -3.37
N GLY A 283 16.25 -25.40 -2.37
CA GLY A 283 17.64 -25.84 -2.40
C GLY A 283 18.67 -24.68 -2.39
N ILE A 284 18.31 -23.55 -1.81
CA ILE A 284 19.12 -22.33 -1.73
C ILE A 284 19.83 -22.31 -0.36
N GLU A 285 21.15 -22.44 -0.34
CA GLU A 285 21.91 -22.57 0.93
C GLU A 285 22.26 -21.22 1.56
N GLY A 286 22.64 -20.23 0.76
CA GLY A 286 23.22 -19.01 1.28
C GLY A 286 22.93 -17.74 0.48
N VAL A 287 23.63 -16.66 0.87
CA VAL A 287 23.51 -15.34 0.22
C VAL A 287 23.87 -15.41 -1.27
N GLY A 288 24.93 -16.16 -1.63
CA GLY A 288 25.36 -16.27 -3.02
C GLY A 288 24.30 -16.90 -3.91
N ASP A 289 23.72 -18.01 -3.45
CA ASP A 289 22.70 -18.74 -4.20
C ASP A 289 21.38 -17.96 -4.28
N SER A 290 21.00 -17.29 -3.17
CA SER A 290 19.85 -16.39 -3.16
C SER A 290 20.00 -15.25 -4.19
N ALA A 291 21.18 -14.64 -4.27
CA ALA A 291 21.46 -13.59 -5.25
C ALA A 291 21.48 -14.14 -6.68
N ALA A 292 22.13 -15.27 -6.91
CA ALA A 292 22.22 -15.92 -8.22
C ALA A 292 20.84 -16.35 -8.74
N SER A 293 19.97 -16.89 -7.88
CA SER A 293 18.59 -17.27 -8.24
C SER A 293 17.74 -16.09 -8.75
N MET A 294 18.12 -14.86 -8.37
CA MET A 294 17.49 -13.61 -8.83
C MET A 294 18.34 -12.86 -9.89
N GLY A 295 19.31 -13.57 -10.55
CA GLY A 295 20.07 -13.04 -11.68
C GLY A 295 21.16 -12.04 -11.32
N PHE A 296 21.64 -12.02 -10.07
CA PHE A 296 22.80 -11.23 -9.69
C PHE A 296 24.10 -12.02 -9.93
N ALA A 297 24.78 -11.74 -11.03
CA ALA A 297 26.00 -12.46 -11.42
C ALA A 297 27.21 -12.13 -10.54
N SER A 298 27.33 -10.89 -10.03
CA SER A 298 28.46 -10.44 -9.22
C SER A 298 28.08 -10.31 -7.76
N ARG A 299 28.68 -11.16 -6.91
CA ARG A 299 28.45 -11.14 -5.44
C ARG A 299 28.84 -9.80 -4.79
N SER A 300 29.98 -9.23 -5.18
CA SER A 300 30.46 -7.96 -4.61
C SER A 300 29.58 -6.78 -5.01
N HIS A 301 29.15 -6.71 -6.27
CA HIS A 301 28.21 -5.68 -6.74
C HIS A 301 26.83 -5.84 -6.08
N PHE A 302 26.36 -7.06 -5.91
CA PHE A 302 25.13 -7.34 -5.19
C PHE A 302 25.23 -6.87 -3.74
N ALA A 303 26.25 -7.32 -2.98
CA ALA A 303 26.40 -6.99 -1.56
C ALA A 303 26.47 -5.47 -1.32
N ARG A 304 27.24 -4.75 -2.15
CA ARG A 304 27.32 -3.29 -2.06
C ARG A 304 25.96 -2.63 -2.26
N ARG A 305 25.23 -2.98 -3.32
CA ARG A 305 23.92 -2.41 -3.60
C ARG A 305 22.87 -2.79 -2.55
N TYR A 306 22.96 -4.00 -2.04
CA TYR A 306 22.10 -4.47 -0.95
C TYR A 306 22.30 -3.59 0.28
N GLN A 307 23.57 -3.36 0.67
CA GLN A 307 23.92 -2.48 1.78
C GLN A 307 23.47 -1.02 1.54
N GLU A 308 23.66 -0.50 0.31
CA GLU A 308 23.16 0.84 -0.08
C GLU A 308 21.63 0.95 0.08
N MET A 309 20.89 -0.10 -0.26
CA MET A 309 19.42 -0.10 -0.20
C MET A 309 18.88 -0.32 1.21
N TYR A 310 19.43 -1.31 1.93
CA TYR A 310 18.86 -1.76 3.20
C TYR A 310 19.65 -1.33 4.43
N GLY A 311 20.83 -0.73 4.26
CA GLY A 311 21.66 -0.27 5.38
C GLY A 311 22.36 -1.40 6.15
N GLU A 312 22.25 -2.68 5.69
CA GLU A 312 22.81 -3.87 6.31
C GLU A 312 23.41 -4.80 5.26
N GLN A 313 24.30 -5.67 5.68
CA GLN A 313 24.87 -6.69 4.80
C GLN A 313 23.89 -7.86 4.59
N PRO A 314 23.88 -8.51 3.40
CA PRO A 314 23.05 -9.69 3.16
C PRO A 314 23.26 -10.80 4.20
N GLN A 315 24.47 -10.92 4.75
CA GLN A 315 24.81 -11.90 5.77
C GLN A 315 24.14 -11.59 7.12
N GLU A 316 23.93 -10.32 7.43
CA GLU A 316 23.19 -9.90 8.63
C GLU A 316 21.71 -10.25 8.48
N THR A 317 21.13 -10.01 7.30
CA THR A 317 19.74 -10.34 6.99
C THR A 317 19.47 -11.86 7.10
N ILE A 318 20.34 -12.71 6.54
CA ILE A 318 20.16 -14.17 6.62
C ILE A 318 20.26 -14.67 8.07
N SER A 319 21.12 -14.04 8.88
CA SER A 319 21.24 -14.34 10.31
C SER A 319 19.99 -13.92 11.11
N GLN A 320 19.32 -12.84 10.72
CA GLN A 320 18.02 -12.44 11.29
C GLN A 320 16.94 -13.48 10.96
N GLY A 321 16.88 -13.93 9.70
CA GLY A 321 15.93 -14.96 9.27
C GLY A 321 16.05 -16.24 10.09
N LEU A 322 17.27 -16.67 10.42
CA LEU A 322 17.51 -17.87 11.24
C LEU A 322 17.08 -17.70 12.72
N ARG A 323 17.11 -16.48 13.26
CA ARG A 323 16.66 -16.20 14.66
C ARG A 323 15.15 -16.14 14.81
N ASN A 324 14.43 -15.89 13.73
CA ASN A 324 12.97 -15.75 13.73
C ASN A 324 12.24 -17.07 13.45
N VAL A 325 12.94 -18.18 13.37
CA VAL A 325 12.35 -19.52 13.35
C VAL A 325 11.98 -19.88 14.78
N PRO A 326 10.69 -20.20 15.08
CA PRO A 326 10.23 -20.52 16.45
C PRO A 326 10.86 -21.81 17.01
#